data_1bb60a5a383649dfbb6f0d2115df3407
#
_entry.id   1bb60a5a383649dfbb6f0d2115df3407
#
_cell.length_a   1.000
_cell.length_b   1.000
_cell.length_c   1.000
_cell.angle_alpha   90.00
_cell.angle_beta   90.00
_cell.angle_gamma   90.00
#
_symmetry.space_group_name_H-M   'P 1'
#
loop_
_entity.id
_entity.type
_entity.pdbx_description
1 polymer ?
#
loop_
_entity_poly.entity_id
_entity_poly.type
_entity_poly.pdbx_seq_one_letter_code
_entity_poly.pdbx_strand_id
1 'polypeptide(L)'
;GNMPVNQITPLSGNQGAGFVVSVANEFISCKDVLIATNGYTRSSLSKYLSRRILPVPSFIITTEEIGVDRVNSLIPGGHCIVETRKRYCYYRPTPCGKRIMIGTRAAMHSMPAEKALPILKKTLSEIFPELDEVKISHCWTGFTGFSFSMLPNLGCYDGIYSAMGYCGNGVAMAPYLGHMAALKILEPNKNVTIFEDTPLQTRPYYFGTPWFLPIASAYFKAFDKFDNYHRKKYLKND
;
A
#
# COMPACT_ATOMS: atom_id res chain seq x y z
N GLY A 1 -19.28 -4.25 6.77
CA GLY A 1 -18.06 -5.06 6.74
C GLY A 1 -18.36 -6.52 6.40
N ASN A 2 -17.33 -7.28 5.98
CA ASN A 2 -17.43 -8.71 5.63
C ASN A 2 -18.36 -9.04 4.44
N MET A 3 -18.57 -8.06 3.56
CA MET A 3 -19.41 -8.18 2.36
C MET A 3 -18.56 -7.92 1.11
N PRO A 4 -17.80 -8.92 0.63
CA PRO A 4 -16.96 -8.74 -0.55
C PRO A 4 -17.82 -8.56 -1.80
N VAL A 5 -17.45 -7.60 -2.63
CA VAL A 5 -18.03 -7.44 -3.97
C VAL A 5 -17.47 -8.54 -4.86
N ASN A 6 -18.37 -9.32 -5.46
CA ASN A 6 -18.02 -10.42 -6.35
C ASN A 6 -17.92 -9.96 -7.81
N GLN A 7 -18.89 -9.13 -8.25
CA GLN A 7 -19.02 -8.69 -9.63
C GLN A 7 -19.73 -7.34 -9.72
N ILE A 8 -19.39 -6.57 -10.75
CA ILE A 8 -20.09 -5.36 -11.17
C ILE A 8 -20.52 -5.58 -12.60
N THR A 9 -21.83 -5.46 -12.86
CA THR A 9 -22.43 -5.67 -14.20
C THR A 9 -23.18 -4.41 -14.62
N PRO A 10 -22.93 -3.85 -15.81
CA PRO A 10 -23.74 -2.75 -16.33
C PRO A 10 -25.20 -3.19 -16.49
N LEU A 11 -26.13 -2.30 -16.15
CA LEU A 11 -27.52 -2.46 -16.52
C LEU A 11 -27.66 -2.28 -18.03
N SER A 12 -28.38 -3.17 -18.69
CA SER A 12 -28.61 -3.15 -20.14
C SER A 12 -30.11 -3.16 -20.45
N GLY A 13 -30.49 -2.51 -21.55
CA GLY A 13 -31.86 -2.48 -22.04
C GLY A 13 -32.75 -1.44 -21.33
N ASN A 14 -34.06 -1.74 -21.16
CA ASN A 14 -35.07 -0.84 -20.62
C ASN A 14 -34.93 -0.49 -19.11
N GLN A 15 -33.86 -0.97 -18.45
CA GLN A 15 -33.65 -0.77 -17.01
C GLN A 15 -32.93 0.56 -16.67
N GLY A 16 -32.60 1.37 -17.66
CA GLY A 16 -31.89 2.64 -17.45
C GLY A 16 -30.37 2.50 -17.39
N ALA A 17 -29.66 3.63 -17.22
CA ALA A 17 -28.21 3.66 -17.05
C ALA A 17 -27.85 3.37 -15.60
N GLY A 18 -26.86 2.50 -15.38
CA GLY A 18 -26.36 2.17 -14.04
C GLY A 18 -25.71 0.79 -13.98
N PHE A 19 -25.57 0.26 -12.78
CA PHE A 19 -24.89 -0.99 -12.50
C PHE A 19 -25.64 -1.84 -11.49
N VAL A 20 -25.43 -3.15 -11.57
CA VAL A 20 -25.75 -4.12 -10.51
C VAL A 20 -24.45 -4.60 -9.89
N VAL A 21 -24.32 -4.42 -8.58
CA VAL A 21 -23.18 -4.86 -7.77
C VAL A 21 -23.63 -6.12 -7.01
N SER A 22 -22.96 -7.24 -7.28
CA SER A 22 -23.17 -8.50 -6.58
C SER A 22 -22.28 -8.57 -5.33
N VAL A 23 -22.89 -8.76 -4.16
CA VAL A 23 -22.22 -8.79 -2.85
C VAL A 23 -22.73 -10.02 -2.09
N ALA A 24 -21.88 -11.01 -1.89
CA ALA A 24 -22.30 -12.31 -1.36
C ALA A 24 -23.47 -12.90 -2.19
N ASN A 25 -24.67 -13.03 -1.59
CA ASN A 25 -25.90 -13.50 -2.25
C ASN A 25 -26.89 -12.36 -2.57
N GLU A 26 -26.48 -11.10 -2.38
CA GLU A 26 -27.32 -9.93 -2.57
C GLU A 26 -26.92 -9.13 -3.82
N PHE A 27 -27.87 -8.35 -4.34
CA PHE A 27 -27.66 -7.49 -5.49
C PHE A 27 -28.04 -6.04 -5.14
N ILE A 28 -27.16 -5.11 -5.45
CA ILE A 28 -27.35 -3.68 -5.22
C ILE A 28 -27.40 -2.98 -6.59
N SER A 29 -28.54 -2.37 -6.93
CA SER A 29 -28.65 -1.51 -8.10
C SER A 29 -28.18 -0.10 -7.75
N CYS A 30 -27.33 0.48 -8.57
CA CYS A 30 -26.78 1.82 -8.37
C CYS A 30 -26.55 2.53 -9.70
N LYS A 31 -26.53 3.86 -9.67
CA LYS A 31 -26.26 4.68 -10.83
C LYS A 31 -24.76 4.74 -11.14
N ASP A 32 -23.97 4.95 -10.12
CA ASP A 32 -22.53 5.15 -10.24
C ASP A 32 -21.79 4.16 -9.33
N VAL A 33 -20.60 3.73 -9.76
CA VAL A 33 -19.71 2.86 -9.00
C VAL A 33 -18.33 3.49 -8.94
N LEU A 34 -17.75 3.57 -7.72
CA LEU A 34 -16.35 3.95 -7.48
C LEU A 34 -15.58 2.75 -6.92
N ILE A 35 -14.58 2.26 -7.67
CA ILE A 35 -13.64 1.24 -7.20
C ILE A 35 -12.49 1.92 -6.47
N ALA A 36 -12.42 1.75 -5.15
CA ALA A 36 -11.37 2.28 -4.27
C ALA A 36 -10.58 1.17 -3.56
N THR A 37 -10.52 -0.03 -4.13
CA THR A 37 -9.91 -1.23 -3.54
C THR A 37 -8.38 -1.22 -3.59
N ASN A 38 -7.76 -0.30 -4.33
CA ASN A 38 -6.32 -0.09 -4.44
C ASN A 38 -5.54 -1.41 -4.61
N GLY A 39 -4.61 -1.76 -3.71
CA GLY A 39 -3.82 -3.00 -3.74
C GLY A 39 -4.61 -4.30 -3.60
N TYR A 40 -5.92 -4.23 -3.31
CA TYR A 40 -6.82 -5.38 -3.19
C TYR A 40 -7.72 -5.57 -4.41
N THR A 41 -7.46 -4.86 -5.50
CA THR A 41 -8.25 -4.97 -6.73
C THR A 41 -8.02 -6.32 -7.40
N ARG A 42 -9.07 -7.15 -7.45
CA ARG A 42 -9.03 -8.49 -8.07
C ARG A 42 -9.48 -8.43 -9.53
N SER A 43 -9.02 -9.39 -10.35
CA SER A 43 -9.41 -9.51 -11.75
C SER A 43 -10.90 -9.83 -11.94
N SER A 44 -11.53 -10.48 -10.97
CA SER A 44 -12.99 -10.71 -10.95
C SER A 44 -13.78 -9.40 -10.83
N LEU A 45 -13.22 -8.38 -10.17
CA LEU A 45 -13.85 -7.07 -10.02
C LEU A 45 -13.60 -6.20 -11.26
N SER A 46 -12.35 -6.10 -11.71
CA SER A 46 -11.97 -5.37 -12.91
C SER A 46 -10.66 -5.92 -13.50
N LYS A 47 -10.74 -6.56 -14.66
CA LYS A 47 -9.57 -7.01 -15.41
C LYS A 47 -8.69 -5.83 -15.84
N TYR A 48 -9.29 -4.69 -16.15
CA TYR A 48 -8.58 -3.47 -16.53
C TYR A 48 -7.71 -2.96 -15.39
N LEU A 49 -8.27 -2.76 -14.21
CA LEU A 49 -7.57 -2.19 -13.05
C LEU A 49 -6.56 -3.18 -12.46
N SER A 50 -6.91 -4.45 -12.33
CA SER A 50 -6.00 -5.47 -11.76
C SER A 50 -4.70 -5.66 -12.57
N ARG A 51 -4.70 -5.35 -13.87
CA ARG A 51 -3.52 -5.37 -14.72
C ARG A 51 -2.71 -4.06 -14.70
N ARG A 52 -3.11 -3.09 -13.88
CA ARG A 52 -2.52 -1.75 -13.82
C ARG A 52 -2.10 -1.34 -12.42
N ILE A 53 -2.57 -2.06 -11.42
CA ILE A 53 -2.19 -1.87 -10.02
C ILE A 53 -1.39 -3.07 -9.54
N LEU A 54 -0.19 -2.80 -9.03
CA LEU A 54 0.71 -3.77 -8.45
C LEU A 54 0.42 -3.88 -6.94
N PRO A 55 -0.08 -5.02 -6.44
CA PRO A 55 -0.21 -5.26 -5.01
C PRO A 55 1.17 -5.56 -4.42
N VAL A 56 1.76 -4.59 -3.74
CA VAL A 56 3.05 -4.75 -3.06
C VAL A 56 2.79 -4.99 -1.58
N PRO A 57 3.19 -6.14 -1.03
CA PRO A 57 2.99 -6.43 0.39
C PRO A 57 3.85 -5.54 1.28
N SER A 58 3.29 -5.13 2.40
CA SER A 58 3.95 -4.44 3.49
C SER A 58 3.69 -5.19 4.78
N PHE A 59 4.69 -5.29 5.63
CA PHE A 59 4.65 -6.03 6.89
C PHE A 59 4.98 -5.09 8.02
N ILE A 60 4.23 -5.18 9.11
CA ILE A 60 4.37 -4.31 10.28
C ILE A 60 4.41 -5.15 11.54
N ILE A 61 5.27 -4.77 12.47
CA ILE A 61 5.30 -5.28 13.84
C ILE A 61 5.14 -4.16 14.86
N THR A 62 4.69 -4.51 16.04
CA THR A 62 4.63 -3.62 17.19
C THR A 62 5.26 -4.32 18.41
N THR A 63 6.12 -3.62 19.13
CA THR A 63 6.69 -4.13 20.39
C THR A 63 5.62 -4.36 21.44
N GLU A 64 5.91 -5.10 22.47
CA GLU A 64 5.19 -5.01 23.74
C GLU A 64 5.29 -3.59 24.34
N GLU A 65 4.59 -3.33 25.42
CA GLU A 65 4.73 -2.04 26.10
C GLU A 65 6.10 -1.91 26.77
N ILE A 66 6.86 -0.91 26.35
CA ILE A 66 8.18 -0.59 26.88
C ILE A 66 8.20 0.70 27.70
N GLY A 67 7.04 1.37 27.80
CA GLY A 67 6.85 2.61 28.55
C GLY A 67 7.08 3.87 27.70
N VAL A 68 6.41 4.95 28.11
CA VAL A 68 6.44 6.25 27.39
C VAL A 68 7.85 6.85 27.41
N ASP A 69 8.53 6.82 28.54
CA ASP A 69 9.87 7.44 28.69
C ASP A 69 10.90 6.74 27.80
N ARG A 70 10.85 5.40 27.74
CA ARG A 70 11.74 4.62 26.88
C ARG A 70 11.44 4.86 25.41
N VAL A 71 10.17 4.96 25.02
CA VAL A 71 9.79 5.29 23.64
C VAL A 71 10.30 6.69 23.28
N ASN A 72 10.12 7.68 24.14
CA ASN A 72 10.57 9.06 23.92
C ASN A 72 12.09 9.18 23.87
N SER A 73 12.85 8.38 24.63
CA SER A 73 14.31 8.36 24.53
C SER A 73 14.81 7.83 23.19
N LEU A 74 14.09 6.88 22.59
CA LEU A 74 14.44 6.27 21.29
C LEU A 74 13.94 7.10 20.10
N ILE A 75 12.76 7.71 20.21
CA ILE A 75 12.15 8.55 19.17
C ILE A 75 11.67 9.86 19.80
N PRO A 76 12.59 10.82 20.08
CA PRO A 76 12.23 12.10 20.65
C PRO A 76 11.21 12.84 19.77
N GLY A 77 10.20 13.42 20.42
CA GLY A 77 9.14 14.17 19.73
C GLY A 77 8.10 13.32 19.01
N GLY A 78 8.15 11.98 19.11
CA GLY A 78 7.12 11.09 18.59
C GLY A 78 6.99 11.06 17.07
N HIS A 79 8.04 11.42 16.34
CA HIS A 79 8.03 11.55 14.89
C HIS A 79 7.81 10.21 14.17
N CYS A 80 7.21 10.27 12.96
CA CYS A 80 7.25 9.18 12.00
C CYS A 80 8.54 9.31 11.19
N ILE A 81 9.39 8.29 11.24
CA ILE A 81 10.69 8.26 10.58
C ILE A 81 10.62 7.31 9.40
N VAL A 82 11.13 7.75 8.25
CA VAL A 82 11.26 6.94 7.03
C VAL A 82 12.72 6.97 6.60
N GLU A 83 13.31 5.80 6.42
CA GLU A 83 14.69 5.67 6.01
C GLU A 83 14.89 5.89 4.51
N THR A 84 16.14 6.18 4.11
CA THR A 84 16.54 6.42 2.71
C THR A 84 17.00 5.17 1.96
N ARG A 85 17.06 4.00 2.60
CA ARG A 85 17.40 2.72 1.94
C ARG A 85 16.41 2.41 0.82
N LYS A 86 16.82 1.69 -0.22
CA LYS A 86 15.92 1.26 -1.31
C LYS A 86 14.78 0.37 -0.80
N ARG A 87 15.09 -0.52 0.14
CA ARG A 87 14.11 -1.26 0.93
C ARG A 87 13.86 -0.53 2.24
N TYR A 88 13.33 0.69 2.14
CA TYR A 88 13.12 1.57 3.27
C TYR A 88 12.28 0.92 4.38
N CYS A 89 12.63 1.27 5.59
CA CYS A 89 11.89 0.99 6.79
C CYS A 89 11.23 2.28 7.27
N TYR A 90 10.10 2.18 7.89
CA TYR A 90 9.41 3.29 8.54
C TYR A 90 9.01 2.87 9.95
N TYR A 91 9.15 3.79 10.88
CA TYR A 91 8.85 3.50 12.28
C TYR A 91 8.40 4.74 13.02
N ARG A 92 7.62 4.52 14.06
CA ARG A 92 7.05 5.56 14.91
C ARG A 92 6.58 4.99 16.25
N PRO A 93 6.36 5.83 17.26
CA PRO A 93 5.56 5.44 18.43
C PRO A 93 4.14 5.07 18.02
N THR A 94 3.54 4.13 18.76
CA THR A 94 2.09 3.89 18.66
C THR A 94 1.31 5.11 19.20
N PRO A 95 0.00 5.27 18.88
CA PRO A 95 -0.79 6.38 19.40
C PRO A 95 -0.83 6.49 20.92
N CYS A 96 -0.71 5.38 21.64
CA CYS A 96 -0.63 5.38 23.12
C CYS A 96 0.76 5.79 23.65
N GLY A 97 1.77 5.97 22.80
CA GLY A 97 3.13 6.35 23.18
C GLY A 97 3.95 5.28 23.91
N LYS A 98 3.41 4.09 24.15
CA LYS A 98 4.07 3.06 24.98
C LYS A 98 4.81 1.98 24.20
N ARG A 99 4.69 1.95 22.85
CA ARG A 99 5.24 0.92 21.96
C ARG A 99 5.88 1.56 20.76
N ILE A 100 6.81 0.86 20.12
CA ILE A 100 7.33 1.23 18.80
C ILE A 100 6.69 0.33 17.75
N MET A 101 6.20 0.94 16.69
CA MET A 101 5.70 0.29 15.49
C MET A 101 6.71 0.47 14.36
N ILE A 102 7.08 -0.64 13.70
CA ILE A 102 8.00 -0.65 12.57
C ILE A 102 7.41 -1.41 11.41
N GLY A 103 7.50 -0.84 10.23
CA GLY A 103 7.07 -1.47 8.99
C GLY A 103 8.15 -1.47 7.93
N THR A 104 8.20 -2.54 7.14
CA THR A 104 9.10 -2.67 6.00
C THR A 104 8.54 -3.63 4.96
N ARG A 105 9.15 -3.62 3.79
CA ARG A 105 8.93 -4.64 2.75
C ARG A 105 9.82 -5.84 3.02
N ALA A 106 9.48 -6.65 4.05
CA ALA A 106 10.24 -7.87 4.41
C ALA A 106 10.37 -8.82 3.22
N ALA A 107 9.31 -8.92 2.41
CA ALA A 107 9.30 -9.61 1.12
C ALA A 107 8.49 -8.80 0.10
N MET A 108 8.72 -9.04 -1.18
CA MET A 108 7.91 -8.48 -2.28
C MET A 108 6.95 -9.51 -2.89
N HIS A 109 6.67 -10.57 -2.16
CA HIS A 109 5.63 -11.56 -2.46
C HIS A 109 4.74 -11.75 -1.24
N SER A 110 3.50 -12.18 -1.47
CA SER A 110 2.56 -12.47 -0.39
C SER A 110 3.09 -13.64 0.45
N MET A 111 3.13 -13.44 1.77
CA MET A 111 3.42 -14.49 2.74
C MET A 111 2.69 -14.21 4.06
N PRO A 112 2.46 -15.21 4.92
CA PRO A 112 1.93 -15.00 6.26
C PRO A 112 2.79 -14.03 7.07
N ALA A 113 2.16 -13.20 7.91
CA ALA A 113 2.85 -12.20 8.71
C ALA A 113 3.89 -12.82 9.66
N GLU A 114 3.58 -14.00 10.18
CA GLU A 114 4.45 -14.75 11.11
C GLU A 114 5.80 -15.12 10.47
N LYS A 115 5.82 -15.38 9.15
CA LYS A 115 7.07 -15.64 8.42
C LYS A 115 7.91 -14.37 8.21
N ALA A 116 7.28 -13.20 8.27
CA ALA A 116 7.99 -11.91 8.19
C ALA A 116 8.56 -11.49 9.54
N LEU A 117 8.00 -11.97 10.65
CA LEU A 117 8.35 -11.57 12.02
C LEU A 117 9.86 -11.61 12.30
N PRO A 118 10.62 -12.68 12.00
CA PRO A 118 12.05 -12.71 12.28
C PRO A 118 12.83 -11.64 11.50
N ILE A 119 12.39 -11.35 10.27
CA ILE A 119 13.02 -10.33 9.41
C ILE A 119 12.80 -8.94 10.00
N LEU A 120 11.57 -8.64 10.43
CA LEU A 120 11.24 -7.34 11.02
C LEU A 120 11.88 -7.18 12.40
N LYS A 121 11.92 -8.25 13.21
CA LYS A 121 12.59 -8.20 14.52
C LYS A 121 14.08 -7.91 14.36
N LYS A 122 14.76 -8.58 13.41
CA LYS A 122 16.14 -8.26 13.08
C LYS A 122 16.32 -6.81 12.64
N THR A 123 15.42 -6.28 11.82
CA THR A 123 15.46 -4.87 11.39
C THR A 123 15.25 -3.92 12.58
N LEU A 124 14.35 -4.27 13.52
CA LEU A 124 14.14 -3.50 14.75
C LEU A 124 15.43 -3.44 15.58
N SER A 125 16.11 -4.58 15.78
CA SER A 125 17.36 -4.65 16.53
C SER A 125 18.53 -3.95 15.84
N GLU A 126 18.54 -3.90 14.50
CA GLU A 126 19.53 -3.13 13.73
C GLU A 126 19.37 -1.61 13.92
N ILE A 127 18.12 -1.12 14.13
CA ILE A 127 17.80 0.30 14.32
C ILE A 127 17.89 0.68 15.80
N PHE A 128 17.38 -0.17 16.66
CA PHE A 128 17.34 0.01 18.11
C PHE A 128 17.94 -1.22 18.80
N PRO A 129 19.28 -1.29 18.92
CA PRO A 129 19.94 -2.44 19.58
C PRO A 129 19.43 -2.71 21.00
N GLU A 130 18.98 -1.66 21.70
CA GLU A 130 18.42 -1.74 23.05
C GLU A 130 17.08 -2.50 23.11
N LEU A 131 16.46 -2.78 21.96
CA LEU A 131 15.20 -3.51 21.85
C LEU A 131 15.34 -4.96 21.37
N ASP A 132 16.57 -5.51 21.33
CA ASP A 132 16.82 -6.86 20.83
C ASP A 132 16.03 -7.93 21.61
N GLU A 133 15.96 -7.82 22.93
CA GLU A 133 15.26 -8.76 23.80
C GLU A 133 13.75 -8.45 23.94
N VAL A 134 13.27 -7.33 23.38
CA VAL A 134 11.86 -6.92 23.51
C VAL A 134 10.96 -7.84 22.70
N LYS A 135 9.85 -8.27 23.31
CA LYS A 135 8.86 -9.12 22.66
C LYS A 135 8.03 -8.33 21.65
N ILE A 136 7.58 -9.02 20.61
CA ILE A 136 6.65 -8.46 19.62
C ILE A 136 5.23 -8.85 20.00
N SER A 137 4.39 -7.83 20.19
CA SER A 137 2.98 -8.02 20.59
C SER A 137 2.06 -8.26 19.40
N HIS A 138 2.31 -7.62 18.26
CA HIS A 138 1.48 -7.73 17.07
C HIS A 138 2.36 -7.80 15.82
N CYS A 139 1.90 -8.59 14.85
CA CYS A 139 2.49 -8.67 13.52
C CYS A 139 1.35 -8.81 12.50
N TRP A 140 1.37 -7.97 11.45
CA TRP A 140 0.36 -8.04 10.40
C TRP A 140 0.92 -7.64 9.04
N THR A 141 0.15 -7.89 8.01
CA THR A 141 0.49 -7.55 6.62
C THR A 141 -0.72 -6.95 5.90
N GLY A 142 -0.45 -6.20 4.84
CA GLY A 142 -1.44 -5.66 3.93
C GLY A 142 -0.79 -5.34 2.58
N PHE A 143 -1.61 -4.96 1.60
CA PHE A 143 -1.14 -4.59 0.27
C PHE A 143 -1.21 -3.09 0.05
N THR A 144 -0.13 -2.54 -0.45
CA THR A 144 -0.06 -1.18 -0.98
C THR A 144 -0.21 -1.25 -2.50
N GLY A 145 -1.12 -0.47 -3.08
CA GLY A 145 -1.30 -0.40 -4.53
C GLY A 145 -0.30 0.54 -5.18
N PHE A 146 0.49 0.02 -6.10
CA PHE A 146 1.43 0.79 -6.91
C PHE A 146 0.96 0.85 -8.36
N SER A 147 1.00 2.03 -8.96
CA SER A 147 0.91 2.21 -10.40
C SER A 147 2.29 2.07 -11.05
N PHE A 148 2.36 1.75 -12.34
CA PHE A 148 3.64 1.71 -13.07
C PHE A 148 4.24 3.10 -13.31
N SER A 149 3.41 4.16 -13.26
CA SER A 149 3.86 5.56 -13.34
C SER A 149 4.35 6.11 -12.01
N MET A 150 4.15 5.39 -10.90
CA MET A 150 4.38 5.85 -9.53
C MET A 150 3.52 7.07 -9.13
N LEU A 151 2.49 7.37 -9.89
CA LEU A 151 1.52 8.43 -9.64
C LEU A 151 0.15 7.84 -9.34
N PRO A 152 -0.64 8.44 -8.43
CA PRO A 152 -2.03 8.05 -8.24
C PRO A 152 -2.87 8.41 -9.47
N ASN A 153 -4.03 7.79 -9.56
CA ASN A 153 -4.96 8.02 -10.67
C ASN A 153 -6.40 8.12 -10.15
N LEU A 154 -7.11 9.09 -10.68
CA LEU A 154 -8.56 9.16 -10.70
C LEU A 154 -9.00 8.91 -12.14
N GLY A 155 -9.77 7.84 -12.39
CA GLY A 155 -10.16 7.47 -13.75
C GLY A 155 -11.61 7.01 -13.83
N CYS A 156 -12.11 6.95 -15.08
CA CYS A 156 -13.38 6.33 -15.41
C CYS A 156 -13.14 5.37 -16.58
N TYR A 157 -13.50 4.12 -16.43
CA TYR A 157 -13.37 3.09 -17.45
C TYR A 157 -14.68 2.28 -17.53
N ASP A 158 -15.26 2.19 -18.70
CA ASP A 158 -16.58 1.56 -18.94
C ASP A 158 -17.67 2.12 -17.98
N GLY A 159 -17.64 3.42 -17.69
CA GLY A 159 -18.57 4.09 -16.78
C GLY A 159 -18.30 3.86 -15.28
N ILE A 160 -17.30 3.04 -14.93
CA ILE A 160 -16.91 2.76 -13.56
C ILE A 160 -15.76 3.68 -13.16
N TYR A 161 -15.96 4.47 -12.12
CA TYR A 161 -14.92 5.33 -11.55
C TYR A 161 -13.91 4.54 -10.74
N SER A 162 -12.67 5.02 -10.68
CA SER A 162 -11.63 4.43 -9.83
C SER A 162 -10.71 5.48 -9.25
N ALA A 163 -10.34 5.34 -7.98
CA ALA A 163 -9.35 6.16 -7.30
C ALA A 163 -8.33 5.25 -6.62
N MET A 164 -7.09 5.19 -7.12
CA MET A 164 -6.11 4.19 -6.69
C MET A 164 -4.67 4.51 -7.13
N GLY A 165 -3.73 3.60 -6.80
CA GLY A 165 -2.33 3.71 -7.22
C GLY A 165 -1.52 4.68 -6.35
N TYR A 166 -1.83 4.80 -5.06
CA TYR A 166 -1.22 5.78 -4.15
C TYR A 166 0.26 5.55 -3.84
N CYS A 167 0.85 4.43 -4.22
CA CYS A 167 2.28 4.13 -4.12
C CYS A 167 2.89 4.30 -2.71
N GLY A 168 2.08 4.10 -1.66
CA GLY A 168 2.48 4.28 -0.26
C GLY A 168 1.96 5.57 0.39
N ASN A 169 1.53 6.57 -0.39
CA ASN A 169 1.06 7.87 0.11
C ASN A 169 -0.46 7.92 0.38
N GLY A 170 -1.09 6.75 0.60
CA GLY A 170 -2.55 6.62 0.71
C GLY A 170 -3.18 7.46 1.82
N VAL A 171 -2.48 7.69 2.94
CA VAL A 171 -3.00 8.47 4.07
C VAL A 171 -3.37 9.91 3.64
N ALA A 172 -2.55 10.53 2.80
CA ALA A 172 -2.81 11.87 2.27
C ALA A 172 -3.65 11.83 0.99
N MET A 173 -3.32 10.90 0.07
CA MET A 173 -3.89 10.90 -1.27
C MET A 173 -5.29 10.29 -1.35
N ALA A 174 -5.63 9.33 -0.50
CA ALA A 174 -6.95 8.70 -0.57
C ALA A 174 -8.10 9.66 -0.17
N PRO A 175 -8.00 10.47 0.92
CA PRO A 175 -9.00 11.50 1.21
C PRO A 175 -9.13 12.53 0.09
N TYR A 176 -8.00 13.01 -0.44
CA TYR A 176 -7.99 13.97 -1.54
C TYR A 176 -8.69 13.41 -2.78
N LEU A 177 -8.26 12.23 -3.27
CA LEU A 177 -8.86 11.63 -4.46
C LEU A 177 -10.29 11.15 -4.23
N GLY A 178 -10.65 10.80 -2.99
CA GLY A 178 -12.04 10.52 -2.63
C GLY A 178 -12.94 11.73 -2.82
N HIS A 179 -12.48 12.92 -2.39
CA HIS A 179 -13.16 14.18 -2.62
C HIS A 179 -13.26 14.52 -4.11
N MET A 180 -12.13 14.40 -4.86
CA MET A 180 -12.13 14.65 -6.30
C MET A 180 -13.01 13.65 -7.07
N ALA A 181 -13.08 12.39 -6.64
CA ALA A 181 -13.98 11.40 -7.22
C ALA A 181 -15.46 11.78 -7.04
N ALA A 182 -15.82 12.27 -5.87
CA ALA A 182 -17.19 12.77 -5.63
C ALA A 182 -17.54 13.95 -6.55
N LEU A 183 -16.64 14.93 -6.70
CA LEU A 183 -16.82 16.04 -7.63
C LEU A 183 -16.93 15.54 -9.08
N LYS A 184 -16.10 14.57 -9.49
CA LYS A 184 -16.13 14.00 -10.84
C LYS A 184 -17.44 13.27 -11.14
N ILE A 185 -18.01 12.58 -10.17
CA ILE A 185 -19.30 11.88 -10.31
C ILE A 185 -20.44 12.92 -10.47
N LEU A 186 -20.37 14.03 -9.74
CA LEU A 186 -21.38 15.10 -9.82
C LEU A 186 -21.25 15.93 -11.10
N GLU A 187 -20.02 16.17 -11.57
CA GLU A 187 -19.71 16.99 -12.76
C GLU A 187 -18.81 16.19 -13.73
N PRO A 188 -19.32 15.18 -14.46
CA PRO A 188 -18.50 14.25 -15.26
C PRO A 188 -17.63 14.91 -16.32
N ASN A 189 -18.06 16.04 -16.86
CA ASN A 189 -17.37 16.76 -17.95
C ASN A 189 -16.30 17.74 -17.45
N LYS A 190 -16.15 17.92 -16.13
CA LYS A 190 -15.18 18.82 -15.54
C LYS A 190 -13.93 18.09 -15.15
N ASN A 191 -12.77 18.67 -15.48
CA ASN A 191 -11.49 18.21 -14.93
C ASN A 191 -11.37 18.72 -13.50
N VAL A 192 -11.34 17.81 -12.53
CA VAL A 192 -11.31 18.14 -11.09
C VAL A 192 -9.92 18.02 -10.49
N THR A 193 -9.01 17.28 -11.15
CA THR A 193 -7.63 17.07 -10.67
C THR A 193 -6.68 16.71 -11.81
N ILE A 194 -5.39 17.05 -11.65
CA ILE A 194 -4.32 16.64 -12.57
C ILE A 194 -4.12 15.11 -12.63
N PHE A 195 -4.62 14.37 -11.66
CA PHE A 195 -4.51 12.91 -11.60
C PHE A 195 -5.49 12.18 -12.53
N GLU A 196 -6.40 12.88 -13.19
CA GLU A 196 -7.20 12.34 -14.29
C GLU A 196 -6.37 12.13 -15.56
N ASP A 197 -5.38 12.99 -15.79
CA ASP A 197 -4.48 12.95 -16.94
C ASP A 197 -3.32 11.96 -16.75
N THR A 198 -3.28 11.23 -15.64
CA THR A 198 -2.26 10.20 -15.37
C THR A 198 -2.79 8.79 -15.67
N PRO A 199 -2.80 8.33 -16.92
CA PRO A 199 -3.39 7.06 -17.28
C PRO A 199 -2.67 5.91 -16.57
N LEU A 200 -3.45 4.98 -16.03
CA LEU A 200 -2.92 3.76 -15.45
C LEU A 200 -2.28 2.90 -16.54
N GLN A 201 -0.96 2.83 -16.53
CA GLN A 201 -0.19 2.03 -17.47
C GLN A 201 -0.26 0.54 -17.14
N THR A 202 -0.06 -0.31 -18.16
CA THR A 202 0.18 -1.75 -17.99
C THR A 202 1.50 -2.14 -18.64
N ARG A 203 1.92 -3.38 -18.42
CA ARG A 203 3.11 -3.97 -19.06
C ARG A 203 2.72 -5.30 -19.74
N PRO A 204 3.31 -5.66 -20.87
CA PRO A 204 2.97 -6.89 -21.60
C PRO A 204 3.14 -8.16 -20.76
N TYR A 205 4.07 -8.15 -19.81
CA TYR A 205 4.39 -9.28 -18.93
C TYR A 205 3.60 -9.30 -17.62
N TYR A 206 2.68 -8.33 -17.39
CA TYR A 206 1.93 -8.23 -16.13
C TYR A 206 0.45 -8.54 -16.34
N PHE A 207 -0.04 -9.58 -15.68
CA PHE A 207 -1.42 -10.10 -15.78
C PHE A 207 -2.18 -10.06 -14.44
N GLY A 208 -1.80 -9.15 -13.52
CA GLY A 208 -2.44 -9.01 -12.21
C GLY A 208 -1.68 -9.70 -11.05
N THR A 209 -0.74 -10.59 -11.36
CA THR A 209 0.16 -11.19 -10.36
C THR A 209 1.59 -10.71 -10.60
N PRO A 210 2.20 -9.99 -9.67
CA PRO A 210 3.52 -9.39 -9.86
C PRO A 210 4.66 -10.39 -9.62
N TRP A 211 4.76 -11.42 -10.47
CA TRP A 211 5.72 -12.53 -10.38
C TRP A 211 7.19 -12.08 -10.38
N PHE A 212 7.48 -10.92 -10.94
CA PHE A 212 8.84 -10.33 -11.04
C PHE A 212 9.31 -9.63 -9.75
N LEU A 213 8.41 -9.32 -8.81
CA LEU A 213 8.77 -8.60 -7.56
C LEU A 213 9.82 -9.34 -6.69
N PRO A 214 9.84 -10.67 -6.57
CA PRO A 214 10.92 -11.37 -5.87
C PRO A 214 12.29 -11.12 -6.48
N ILE A 215 12.39 -11.07 -7.82
CA ILE A 215 13.63 -10.77 -8.55
C ILE A 215 14.06 -9.32 -8.27
N ALA A 216 13.14 -8.37 -8.38
CA ALA A 216 13.40 -6.97 -8.02
C ALA A 216 13.85 -6.82 -6.55
N SER A 217 13.25 -7.60 -5.64
CA SER A 217 13.65 -7.63 -4.22
C SER A 217 15.09 -8.10 -4.03
N ALA A 218 15.50 -9.14 -4.75
CA ALA A 218 16.89 -9.64 -4.69
C ALA A 218 17.88 -8.58 -5.22
N TYR A 219 17.55 -7.93 -6.32
CA TYR A 219 18.34 -6.82 -6.86
C TYR A 219 18.50 -5.68 -5.86
N PHE A 220 17.42 -5.19 -5.25
CA PHE A 220 17.49 -4.11 -4.25
C PHE A 220 18.26 -4.52 -2.99
N LYS A 221 18.17 -5.79 -2.54
CA LYS A 221 18.99 -6.29 -1.43
C LYS A 221 20.48 -6.24 -1.75
N ALA A 222 20.86 -6.63 -2.96
CA ALA A 222 22.26 -6.57 -3.39
C ALA A 222 22.76 -5.13 -3.46
N PHE A 223 21.93 -4.22 -4.00
CA PHE A 223 22.23 -2.79 -4.10
C PHE A 223 22.42 -2.16 -2.71
N ASP A 224 21.50 -2.39 -1.75
CA ASP A 224 21.61 -1.87 -0.38
C ASP A 224 22.87 -2.39 0.35
N LYS A 225 23.27 -3.64 0.11
CA LYS A 225 24.54 -4.19 0.65
C LYS A 225 25.77 -3.47 0.09
N PHE A 226 25.77 -3.21 -1.22
CA PHE A 226 26.86 -2.51 -1.90
C PHE A 226 26.99 -1.07 -1.42
N ASP A 227 25.87 -0.34 -1.34
CA ASP A 227 25.84 1.04 -0.87
C ASP A 227 26.31 1.15 0.60
N ASN A 228 25.84 0.27 1.47
CA ASN A 228 26.29 0.21 2.87
C ASN A 228 27.79 -0.12 3.01
N TYR A 229 28.33 -0.98 2.14
CA TYR A 229 29.77 -1.28 2.13
C TYR A 229 30.60 -0.02 1.80
N HIS A 230 30.19 0.73 0.77
CA HIS A 230 30.87 1.96 0.37
C HIS A 230 30.77 3.04 1.45
N ARG A 231 29.58 3.26 2.03
CA ARG A 231 29.39 4.24 3.13
C ARG A 231 30.28 3.94 4.33
N LYS A 232 30.39 2.67 4.77
CA LYS A 232 31.27 2.26 5.87
C LYS A 232 32.75 2.47 5.56
N LYS A 233 33.15 2.38 4.28
CA LYS A 233 34.51 2.64 3.85
C LYS A 233 34.86 4.13 3.89
N TYR A 234 33.91 5.00 3.50
CA TYR A 234 34.11 6.46 3.59
C TYR A 234 34.18 6.95 5.04
N LEU A 235 33.29 6.46 5.93
CA LEU A 235 33.27 6.84 7.35
C LEU A 235 34.43 6.30 8.19
N LYS A 236 35.26 5.40 7.65
CA LYS A 236 36.50 4.91 8.33
C LYS A 236 37.74 5.66 7.91
N ASN A 237 37.66 6.52 6.91
CA ASN A 237 38.76 7.28 6.37
C ASN A 237 38.75 8.77 6.78
N ASP A 238 37.73 9.17 7.55
CA ASP A 238 37.62 10.41 8.30
C ASP A 238 37.89 10.16 9.81
#